data_0dffbd7c95ebcfa7e35b8e4763992c62
#
_entry.id   0dffbd7c95ebcfa7e35b8e4763992c62
#
_cell.length_a   1.000
_cell.length_b   1.000
_cell.length_c   1.000
_cell.angle_alpha   90.00
_cell.angle_beta   90.00
_cell.angle_gamma   90.00
#
_symmetry.space_group_name_H-M   'P 1'
#
loop_
_entity.id
_entity.type
_entity.pdbx_description
1 polymer ?
#
loop_
_entity_poly.entity_id
_entity_poly.type
_entity_poly.pdbx_seq_one_letter_code
_entity_poly.pdbx_strand_id
1 'polypeptide(L)'
;MFHFLGSNVEAANITFGNYCNVDLIYPKDKSKNRKQRKDAIVQAQIAICAGDYYRLDNCRFISRLNLCPFVGAKHTVFNNCYFECTDDALCGTGVYNKCRFTLFSSKPFYTTDHETGAVFRDCDIHSKTTGIQYINKVSGPVTLENCRWTSDDPSLKIEWCKRPDPRHLCSMKNCTLNGKPLSLPTPTDPLPLQLPPFAMQIQTDIIPGGWTLDCHKPKDTMDYDWQADNTRPSWGYAEGVDGAEGSWGMVQLQKGARMMFTPKDETTKVGNQECIVTLDPCKSAGQGFGSATGQYLDICIKFDTHSLTGYGIRFVRTPDYDHAVEVCLVEYINGDIRKISTPERCDIYRRGCRVEMSARGDTITAKVSNSNFPDITHTLTSKMPSPNHYGGFHLLHTGSTGASATVIKSIMIK
;
A
#
# COMPACT_ATOMS: atom_id res chain seq x y z
N MET A 1 -4.02 4.29 -22.13
CA MET A 1 -3.86 4.75 -20.73
C MET A 1 -3.39 6.20 -20.76
N PHE A 2 -4.00 7.06 -19.96
CA PHE A 2 -3.64 8.45 -19.84
C PHE A 2 -2.67 8.64 -18.67
N HIS A 3 -1.76 9.62 -18.80
CA HIS A 3 -0.88 10.03 -17.72
C HIS A 3 -1.17 11.49 -17.40
N PHE A 4 -1.58 11.77 -16.18
CA PHE A 4 -1.81 13.11 -15.66
C PHE A 4 -0.65 13.48 -14.73
N LEU A 5 0.28 14.28 -15.23
CA LEU A 5 1.50 14.63 -14.51
C LEU A 5 1.37 15.94 -13.70
N GLY A 6 0.36 16.75 -14.00
CA GLY A 6 0.13 18.03 -13.34
C GLY A 6 -1.01 17.98 -12.31
N SER A 7 -1.03 18.94 -11.41
CA SER A 7 -2.14 19.20 -10.50
C SER A 7 -3.12 20.23 -11.06
N ASN A 8 -4.28 20.38 -10.42
CA ASN A 8 -5.33 21.34 -10.81
C ASN A 8 -5.89 21.07 -12.22
N VAL A 9 -6.19 19.81 -12.52
CA VAL A 9 -6.74 19.41 -13.82
C VAL A 9 -8.28 19.42 -13.76
N GLU A 10 -8.89 20.09 -14.72
CA GLU A 10 -10.34 20.06 -14.93
C GLU A 10 -10.67 19.42 -16.28
N ALA A 11 -11.68 18.55 -16.30
CA ALA A 11 -12.20 17.98 -17.52
C ALA A 11 -13.73 17.83 -17.45
N ALA A 12 -14.40 18.10 -18.56
CA ALA A 12 -15.84 17.99 -18.64
C ALA A 12 -16.31 17.35 -19.97
N ASN A 13 -17.40 16.59 -19.89
CA ASN A 13 -18.08 16.01 -21.07
C ASN A 13 -17.18 15.05 -21.88
N ILE A 14 -16.28 14.33 -21.23
CA ILE A 14 -15.33 13.42 -21.86
C ILE A 14 -15.66 11.97 -21.48
N THR A 15 -15.51 11.06 -22.43
CA THR A 15 -15.50 9.62 -22.16
C THR A 15 -14.06 9.11 -22.15
N PHE A 16 -13.63 8.63 -21.01
CA PHE A 16 -12.38 7.90 -20.83
C PHE A 16 -12.69 6.40 -20.89
N GLY A 17 -12.18 5.72 -21.88
CA GLY A 17 -12.51 4.32 -22.08
C GLY A 17 -11.30 3.45 -22.37
N ASN A 18 -11.23 2.30 -21.70
CA ASN A 18 -10.36 1.20 -22.06
C ASN A 18 -11.24 -0.03 -22.31
N TYR A 19 -11.41 -0.38 -23.56
CA TYR A 19 -12.34 -1.42 -24.01
C TYR A 19 -11.68 -2.79 -24.19
N CYS A 20 -10.48 -2.98 -23.70
CA CYS A 20 -9.72 -4.21 -23.91
C CYS A 20 -10.45 -5.46 -23.39
N ASN A 21 -11.22 -5.32 -22.35
CA ASN A 21 -11.94 -6.40 -21.66
C ASN A 21 -13.47 -6.34 -21.80
N VAL A 22 -13.97 -5.67 -22.82
CA VAL A 22 -15.41 -5.62 -23.15
C VAL A 22 -15.67 -5.94 -24.61
N ASP A 23 -16.86 -6.42 -24.91
CA ASP A 23 -17.34 -6.53 -26.28
C ASP A 23 -17.65 -5.12 -26.80
N LEU A 24 -17.06 -4.75 -27.93
CA LEU A 24 -17.40 -3.52 -28.64
C LEU A 24 -18.46 -3.82 -29.70
N ILE A 25 -19.59 -3.15 -29.57
CA ILE A 25 -20.72 -3.27 -30.53
C ILE A 25 -20.95 -1.93 -31.21
N TYR A 26 -20.79 -1.90 -32.50
CA TYR A 26 -21.03 -0.74 -33.34
C TYR A 26 -22.38 -0.88 -34.05
N PRO A 27 -23.44 -0.17 -33.60
CA PRO A 27 -24.77 -0.33 -34.17
C PRO A 27 -24.86 0.04 -35.65
N LYS A 28 -24.06 1.02 -36.08
CA LYS A 28 -24.03 1.53 -37.46
C LYS A 28 -23.12 0.73 -38.40
N ASP A 29 -22.13 0.02 -37.86
CA ASP A 29 -21.16 -0.74 -38.66
C ASP A 29 -20.73 -1.99 -37.91
N LYS A 30 -21.44 -3.06 -38.10
CA LYS A 30 -21.19 -4.34 -37.42
C LYS A 30 -19.84 -4.97 -37.77
N SER A 31 -19.21 -4.57 -38.89
CA SER A 31 -17.88 -5.06 -39.25
C SER A 31 -16.78 -4.61 -38.27
N LYS A 32 -17.05 -3.55 -37.51
CA LYS A 32 -16.16 -3.01 -36.47
C LYS A 32 -16.36 -3.67 -35.12
N ASN A 33 -17.31 -4.58 -34.97
CA ASN A 33 -17.49 -5.28 -33.70
C ASN A 33 -16.22 -6.03 -33.29
N ARG A 34 -15.90 -5.99 -32.01
CA ARG A 34 -14.78 -6.70 -31.42
C ARG A 34 -15.23 -7.43 -30.18
N LYS A 35 -14.80 -8.68 -30.04
CA LYS A 35 -14.99 -9.43 -28.81
C LYS A 35 -13.92 -9.08 -27.79
N GLN A 36 -14.29 -9.13 -26.52
CA GLN A 36 -13.32 -9.03 -25.44
C GLN A 36 -12.24 -10.10 -25.60
N ARG A 37 -11.03 -9.78 -25.17
CA ARG A 37 -9.95 -10.76 -25.12
C ARG A 37 -10.24 -11.79 -24.03
N LYS A 38 -10.07 -13.07 -24.37
CA LYS A 38 -10.27 -14.20 -23.43
C LYS A 38 -8.97 -14.84 -22.97
N ASP A 39 -7.88 -14.53 -23.62
CA ASP A 39 -6.58 -15.20 -23.53
C ASP A 39 -5.66 -14.59 -22.47
N ALA A 40 -6.06 -13.53 -21.82
CA ALA A 40 -5.24 -12.90 -20.79
C ALA A 40 -6.10 -12.15 -19.78
N ILE A 41 -5.66 -12.09 -18.54
CA ILE A 41 -6.09 -11.07 -17.59
C ILE A 41 -5.48 -9.76 -18.06
N VAL A 42 -6.30 -8.92 -18.66
CA VAL A 42 -5.84 -7.65 -19.22
C VAL A 42 -6.17 -6.56 -18.21
N GLN A 43 -5.15 -5.95 -17.67
CA GLN A 43 -5.29 -4.72 -16.88
C GLN A 43 -5.74 -3.60 -17.81
N ALA A 44 -6.91 -3.05 -17.56
CA ALA A 44 -7.51 -2.03 -18.38
C ALA A 44 -7.54 -0.67 -17.67
N GLN A 45 -6.41 -0.28 -17.07
CA GLN A 45 -6.26 1.03 -16.42
C GLN A 45 -6.58 2.16 -17.39
N ILE A 46 -7.30 3.16 -16.91
CA ILE A 46 -7.60 4.37 -17.68
C ILE A 46 -6.51 5.40 -17.49
N ALA A 47 -6.13 5.71 -16.23
CA ALA A 47 -5.21 6.78 -15.96
C ALA A 47 -4.26 6.45 -14.79
N ILE A 48 -3.07 7.03 -14.87
CA ILE A 48 -2.12 7.16 -13.78
C ILE A 48 -1.95 8.64 -13.50
N CYS A 49 -1.83 9.01 -12.23
CA CYS A 49 -1.80 10.37 -11.77
C CYS A 49 -0.57 10.61 -10.91
N ALA A 50 0.21 11.62 -11.24
CA ALA A 50 1.34 12.08 -10.43
C ALA A 50 1.03 13.39 -9.69
N GLY A 51 -0.10 14.01 -9.96
CA GLY A 51 -0.55 15.26 -9.34
C GLY A 51 -1.79 15.08 -8.47
N ASP A 52 -2.40 16.20 -8.09
CA ASP A 52 -3.55 16.26 -7.20
C ASP A 52 -4.52 17.38 -7.63
N TYR A 53 -5.68 17.49 -6.96
CA TYR A 53 -6.73 18.49 -7.25
C TYR A 53 -7.34 18.31 -8.64
N TYR A 54 -8.02 17.19 -8.85
CA TYR A 54 -8.72 16.89 -10.09
C TYR A 54 -10.21 17.14 -9.96
N ARG A 55 -10.80 17.78 -10.96
CA ARG A 55 -12.24 17.99 -11.07
C ARG A 55 -12.77 17.48 -12.40
N LEU A 56 -13.72 16.55 -12.34
CA LEU A 56 -14.30 15.88 -13.49
C LEU A 56 -15.82 16.11 -13.47
N ASP A 57 -16.32 16.79 -14.46
CA ASP A 57 -17.74 17.12 -14.56
C ASP A 57 -18.38 16.40 -15.77
N ASN A 58 -19.47 15.67 -15.56
CA ASN A 58 -20.22 14.99 -16.60
C ASN A 58 -19.35 14.07 -17.50
N CYS A 59 -18.38 13.39 -16.91
CA CYS A 59 -17.47 12.46 -17.59
C CYS A 59 -17.96 11.02 -17.48
N ARG A 60 -17.48 10.16 -18.40
CA ARG A 60 -17.75 8.72 -18.37
C ARG A 60 -16.43 7.97 -18.28
N PHE A 61 -16.39 6.99 -17.38
CA PHE A 61 -15.23 6.12 -17.16
C PHE A 61 -15.64 4.67 -17.44
N ILE A 62 -15.12 4.12 -18.52
CA ILE A 62 -15.52 2.82 -19.03
C ILE A 62 -14.32 1.89 -19.02
N SER A 63 -14.29 1.00 -18.06
CA SER A 63 -13.40 -0.16 -18.03
C SER A 63 -13.94 -1.20 -17.08
N ARG A 64 -13.89 -2.46 -17.44
CA ARG A 64 -14.39 -3.54 -16.61
C ARG A 64 -13.27 -4.27 -15.85
N LEU A 65 -12.05 -3.75 -15.86
CA LEU A 65 -10.95 -4.31 -15.09
C LEU A 65 -9.94 -3.22 -14.75
N ASN A 66 -9.67 -3.03 -13.46
CA ASN A 66 -8.71 -2.06 -12.93
C ASN A 66 -8.92 -0.65 -13.50
N LEU A 67 -10.13 -0.13 -13.36
CA LEU A 67 -10.50 1.19 -13.88
C LEU A 67 -9.62 2.30 -13.32
N CYS A 68 -9.31 2.29 -12.07
CA CYS A 68 -8.40 3.16 -11.34
C CYS A 68 -8.14 4.54 -11.98
N PRO A 69 -9.15 5.39 -12.19
CA PRO A 69 -8.90 6.74 -12.64
C PRO A 69 -8.24 7.52 -11.50
N PHE A 70 -7.17 8.26 -11.83
CA PHE A 70 -6.50 9.16 -10.89
C PHE A 70 -5.97 8.48 -9.62
N VAL A 71 -5.46 7.25 -9.75
CA VAL A 71 -4.70 6.59 -8.68
C VAL A 71 -3.61 7.52 -8.21
N GLY A 72 -3.57 7.78 -6.92
CA GLY A 72 -2.56 8.61 -6.30
C GLY A 72 -3.03 10.01 -5.91
N ALA A 73 -4.03 10.55 -6.59
CA ALA A 73 -4.61 11.84 -6.19
C ALA A 73 -5.37 11.71 -4.87
N LYS A 74 -5.25 12.73 -4.01
CA LYS A 74 -5.94 12.81 -2.72
C LYS A 74 -7.17 13.70 -2.74
N HIS A 75 -7.20 14.68 -3.64
CA HIS A 75 -8.26 15.66 -3.78
C HIS A 75 -8.88 15.54 -5.18
N THR A 76 -9.81 14.63 -5.32
CA THR A 76 -10.50 14.37 -6.60
C THR A 76 -12.00 14.56 -6.41
N VAL A 77 -12.64 15.30 -7.32
CA VAL A 77 -14.08 15.52 -7.32
C VAL A 77 -14.67 15.07 -8.65
N PHE A 78 -15.66 14.20 -8.59
CA PHE A 78 -16.44 13.75 -9.73
C PHE A 78 -17.88 14.22 -9.57
N ASN A 79 -18.36 15.03 -10.49
CA ASN A 79 -19.72 15.53 -10.50
C ASN A 79 -20.49 14.95 -11.69
N ASN A 80 -21.63 14.33 -11.43
CA ASN A 80 -22.51 13.79 -12.47
C ASN A 80 -21.80 12.83 -13.45
N CYS A 81 -20.80 12.09 -12.96
CA CYS A 81 -20.03 11.15 -13.77
C CYS A 81 -20.67 9.76 -13.81
N TYR A 82 -20.30 8.98 -14.83
CA TYR A 82 -20.73 7.60 -14.99
C TYR A 82 -19.54 6.66 -14.98
N PHE A 83 -19.63 5.55 -14.22
CA PHE A 83 -18.58 4.56 -14.07
C PHE A 83 -19.11 3.15 -14.37
N GLU A 84 -18.40 2.43 -15.24
CA GLU A 84 -18.54 0.97 -15.34
C GLU A 84 -17.36 0.33 -14.61
N CYS A 85 -17.63 -0.49 -13.60
CA CYS A 85 -16.65 -0.98 -12.66
C CYS A 85 -16.66 -2.50 -12.53
N THR A 86 -15.48 -3.11 -12.55
CA THR A 86 -15.26 -4.46 -12.06
C THR A 86 -14.26 -4.45 -10.93
N ASP A 87 -13.36 -5.40 -10.87
CA ASP A 87 -12.37 -5.53 -9.82
C ASP A 87 -11.41 -4.32 -9.79
N ASP A 88 -11.06 -3.85 -8.61
CA ASP A 88 -10.13 -2.72 -8.37
C ASP A 88 -10.48 -1.44 -9.17
N ALA A 89 -11.75 -1.18 -9.37
CA ALA A 89 -12.19 -0.18 -10.33
C ALA A 89 -11.98 1.26 -9.88
N LEU A 90 -12.13 1.53 -8.61
CA LEU A 90 -11.93 2.86 -8.02
C LEU A 90 -10.92 2.74 -6.90
N CYS A 91 -9.75 3.28 -7.13
CA CYS A 91 -8.74 3.37 -6.10
C CYS A 91 -8.89 4.72 -5.44
N GLY A 92 -9.26 4.69 -4.18
CA GLY A 92 -8.82 5.76 -3.43
C GLY A 92 -9.74 6.82 -2.99
N THR A 93 -9.15 7.96 -2.96
CA THR A 93 -9.64 9.18 -2.36
C THR A 93 -10.43 9.97 -3.36
N GLY A 94 -11.63 10.39 -3.00
CA GLY A 94 -12.39 11.25 -3.88
C GLY A 94 -13.81 11.49 -3.41
N VAL A 95 -14.42 12.55 -3.91
CA VAL A 95 -15.82 12.90 -3.70
C VAL A 95 -16.59 12.65 -4.99
N TYR A 96 -17.61 11.81 -4.91
CA TYR A 96 -18.47 11.42 -6.01
C TYR A 96 -19.86 12.01 -5.78
N ASN A 97 -20.19 13.09 -6.48
CA ASN A 97 -21.47 13.78 -6.36
C ASN A 97 -22.39 13.42 -7.52
N LYS A 98 -23.60 12.95 -7.24
CA LYS A 98 -24.63 12.61 -8.25
C LYS A 98 -24.11 11.71 -9.35
N CYS A 99 -23.16 10.83 -9.01
CA CYS A 99 -22.55 9.90 -9.95
C CYS A 99 -23.40 8.62 -10.11
N ARG A 100 -23.22 7.96 -11.24
CA ARG A 100 -23.87 6.67 -11.53
C ARG A 100 -22.81 5.59 -11.72
N PHE A 101 -23.04 4.44 -11.09
CA PHE A 101 -22.12 3.30 -11.13
C PHE A 101 -22.85 2.07 -11.62
N THR A 102 -22.23 1.32 -12.52
CA THR A 102 -22.64 -0.04 -12.86
C THR A 102 -21.53 -1.00 -12.45
N LEU A 103 -21.80 -1.85 -11.47
CA LEU A 103 -20.83 -2.75 -10.85
C LEU A 103 -20.96 -4.15 -11.42
N PHE A 104 -19.86 -4.70 -11.94
CA PHE A 104 -19.78 -6.04 -12.53
C PHE A 104 -19.00 -7.03 -11.65
N SER A 105 -18.51 -6.60 -10.50
CA SER A 105 -17.82 -7.43 -9.53
C SER A 105 -18.35 -7.18 -8.12
N SER A 106 -18.27 -8.18 -7.28
CA SER A 106 -18.63 -8.05 -5.86
C SER A 106 -17.66 -7.18 -5.04
N LYS A 107 -16.53 -6.77 -5.59
CA LYS A 107 -15.49 -5.97 -4.93
C LYS A 107 -14.96 -4.87 -5.87
N PRO A 108 -15.82 -3.96 -6.34
CA PRO A 108 -15.44 -3.04 -7.41
C PRO A 108 -14.55 -1.90 -6.95
N PHE A 109 -14.62 -1.52 -5.68
CA PHE A 109 -13.86 -0.40 -5.16
C PHE A 109 -12.63 -0.89 -4.42
N TYR A 110 -11.49 -0.30 -4.76
CA TYR A 110 -10.30 -0.43 -3.94
C TYR A 110 -10.35 0.60 -2.82
N THR A 111 -9.59 0.38 -1.79
CA THR A 111 -9.59 1.29 -0.64
C THR A 111 -8.47 2.33 -0.71
N THR A 112 -8.64 3.38 0.07
CA THR A 112 -7.58 4.30 0.47
C THR A 112 -7.45 4.30 1.98
N ASP A 113 -6.27 4.61 2.48
CA ASP A 113 -6.06 4.91 3.90
C ASP A 113 -5.93 6.41 4.17
N HIS A 114 -6.14 7.22 3.16
CA HIS A 114 -6.23 8.67 3.34
C HIS A 114 -7.46 9.00 4.21
N GLU A 115 -7.30 9.92 5.14
CA GLU A 115 -8.34 10.28 6.12
C GLU A 115 -9.67 10.70 5.51
N THR A 116 -9.63 11.37 4.35
CA THR A 116 -10.87 11.77 3.65
C THR A 116 -11.60 10.60 3.02
N GLY A 117 -10.90 9.51 2.71
CA GLY A 117 -11.49 8.33 2.10
C GLY A 117 -12.23 8.60 0.78
N ALA A 118 -13.17 7.74 0.45
CA ALA A 118 -14.10 7.91 -0.64
C ALA A 118 -15.47 8.36 -0.11
N VAL A 119 -16.01 9.44 -0.69
CA VAL A 119 -17.30 10.01 -0.31
C VAL A 119 -18.27 9.95 -1.48
N PHE A 120 -19.37 9.25 -1.32
CA PHE A 120 -20.43 9.13 -2.33
C PHE A 120 -21.66 9.91 -1.85
N ARG A 121 -22.11 10.90 -2.64
CA ARG A 121 -23.29 11.73 -2.34
C ARG A 121 -24.29 11.71 -3.47
N ASP A 122 -25.54 11.44 -3.15
CA ASP A 122 -26.66 11.43 -4.12
C ASP A 122 -26.39 10.50 -5.30
N CYS A 123 -25.67 9.40 -5.09
CA CYS A 123 -25.24 8.50 -6.16
C CYS A 123 -26.24 7.38 -6.43
N ASP A 124 -26.33 6.96 -7.70
CA ASP A 124 -27.04 5.76 -8.14
C ASP A 124 -26.06 4.64 -8.41
N ILE A 125 -26.20 3.52 -7.72
CA ILE A 125 -25.29 2.39 -7.79
C ILE A 125 -26.07 1.14 -8.18
N HIS A 126 -25.79 0.59 -9.36
CA HIS A 126 -26.43 -0.62 -9.85
C HIS A 126 -25.47 -1.80 -9.83
N SER A 127 -25.77 -2.82 -9.05
CA SER A 127 -24.99 -4.05 -8.97
C SER A 127 -25.52 -5.12 -9.91
N LYS A 128 -24.63 -5.66 -10.75
CA LYS A 128 -24.84 -6.83 -11.62
C LYS A 128 -24.42 -8.13 -10.97
N THR A 129 -24.03 -8.10 -9.69
CA THR A 129 -23.53 -9.28 -8.97
C THR A 129 -24.63 -9.94 -8.16
N THR A 130 -24.38 -11.15 -7.70
CA THR A 130 -25.27 -11.94 -6.84
C THR A 130 -24.63 -12.18 -5.48
N GLY A 131 -25.46 -12.41 -4.47
CA GLY A 131 -25.04 -12.78 -3.12
C GLY A 131 -24.58 -11.58 -2.30
N ILE A 132 -23.26 -11.32 -2.19
CA ILE A 132 -22.72 -10.23 -1.39
C ILE A 132 -22.00 -9.24 -2.29
N GLN A 133 -22.39 -7.98 -2.17
CA GLN A 133 -21.69 -6.83 -2.74
C GLN A 133 -20.91 -6.12 -1.64
N TYR A 134 -19.60 -6.14 -1.74
CA TYR A 134 -18.75 -5.33 -0.87
C TYR A 134 -18.62 -3.90 -1.41
N ILE A 135 -18.61 -2.92 -0.52
CA ILE A 135 -18.34 -1.53 -0.87
C ILE A 135 -16.85 -1.38 -1.19
N ASN A 136 -15.99 -1.88 -0.32
CA ASN A 136 -14.53 -1.88 -0.53
C ASN A 136 -13.99 -3.31 -0.68
N LYS A 137 -12.95 -3.47 -1.48
CA LYS A 137 -12.20 -4.75 -1.58
C LYS A 137 -11.41 -5.04 -0.32
N VAL A 138 -10.76 -4.02 0.23
CA VAL A 138 -10.08 -4.03 1.53
C VAL A 138 -10.60 -2.86 2.36
N SER A 139 -10.38 -2.86 3.67
CA SER A 139 -10.90 -1.81 4.54
C SER A 139 -10.28 -0.43 4.23
N GLY A 140 -11.06 0.61 4.37
CA GLY A 140 -10.67 2.01 4.19
C GLY A 140 -11.83 2.95 4.54
N PRO A 141 -11.55 4.24 4.79
CA PRO A 141 -12.60 5.19 5.09
C PRO A 141 -13.54 5.36 3.91
N VAL A 142 -14.86 5.31 4.18
CA VAL A 142 -15.88 5.49 3.16
C VAL A 142 -17.14 6.11 3.76
N THR A 143 -17.71 7.07 3.05
CA THR A 143 -18.98 7.72 3.43
C THR A 143 -19.95 7.62 2.27
N LEU A 144 -21.17 7.15 2.55
CA LEU A 144 -22.28 7.14 1.61
C LEU A 144 -23.43 7.97 2.18
N GLU A 145 -23.87 8.98 1.42
CA GLU A 145 -24.98 9.85 1.78
C GLU A 145 -26.02 9.87 0.66
N ASN A 146 -27.28 9.60 0.98
CA ASN A 146 -28.41 9.62 0.03
C ASN A 146 -28.20 8.74 -1.20
N CYS A 147 -27.47 7.63 -1.09
CA CYS A 147 -27.18 6.76 -2.22
C CYS A 147 -28.28 5.73 -2.47
N ARG A 148 -28.60 5.49 -3.73
CA ARG A 148 -29.61 4.50 -4.15
C ARG A 148 -28.89 3.30 -4.79
N TRP A 149 -28.97 2.18 -4.12
CA TRP A 149 -28.51 0.91 -4.65
C TRP A 149 -29.65 0.16 -5.30
N THR A 150 -29.36 -0.42 -6.46
CA THR A 150 -30.26 -1.35 -7.14
C THR A 150 -29.49 -2.59 -7.56
N SER A 151 -30.18 -3.71 -7.69
CA SER A 151 -29.56 -4.96 -8.09
C SER A 151 -30.53 -5.79 -8.94
N ASP A 152 -29.98 -6.55 -9.89
CA ASP A 152 -30.71 -7.58 -10.63
C ASP A 152 -31.00 -8.81 -9.73
N ASP A 153 -30.24 -8.99 -8.63
CA ASP A 153 -30.49 -10.02 -7.61
C ASP A 153 -31.28 -9.40 -6.43
N PRO A 154 -32.55 -9.79 -6.22
CA PRO A 154 -33.35 -9.26 -5.12
C PRO A 154 -32.86 -9.69 -3.73
N SER A 155 -32.00 -10.71 -3.65
CA SER A 155 -31.41 -11.22 -2.42
C SER A 155 -30.04 -10.63 -2.10
N LEU A 156 -29.54 -9.71 -2.95
CA LEU A 156 -28.23 -9.08 -2.76
C LEU A 156 -28.09 -8.46 -1.37
N LYS A 157 -26.99 -8.74 -0.70
CA LYS A 157 -26.57 -8.09 0.54
C LYS A 157 -25.45 -7.12 0.27
N ILE A 158 -25.45 -5.99 0.97
CA ILE A 158 -24.35 -5.02 0.94
C ILE A 158 -23.56 -5.15 2.23
N GLU A 159 -22.24 -5.14 2.13
CA GLU A 159 -21.31 -5.16 3.26
C GLU A 159 -20.14 -4.18 3.02
N TRP A 160 -19.49 -3.70 4.09
CA TRP A 160 -18.36 -2.77 3.95
C TRP A 160 -17.21 -3.38 3.18
N CYS A 161 -16.67 -4.47 3.69
CA CYS A 161 -15.66 -5.32 3.07
C CYS A 161 -15.61 -6.66 3.81
N LYS A 162 -14.81 -7.60 3.32
CA LYS A 162 -14.71 -8.93 3.94
C LYS A 162 -14.15 -8.88 5.37
N ARG A 163 -13.26 -7.94 5.64
CA ARG A 163 -12.62 -7.73 6.95
C ARG A 163 -12.56 -6.21 7.22
N PRO A 164 -13.64 -5.62 7.73
CA PRO A 164 -13.66 -4.20 8.03
C PRO A 164 -12.74 -3.90 9.23
N ASP A 165 -11.95 -2.82 9.10
CA ASP A 165 -11.09 -2.32 10.15
C ASP A 165 -11.85 -1.21 10.91
N PRO A 166 -12.10 -1.35 12.21
CA PRO A 166 -12.89 -0.40 12.99
C PRO A 166 -12.22 0.96 13.16
N ARG A 167 -10.92 1.06 12.83
CA ARG A 167 -10.19 2.33 12.81
C ARG A 167 -10.54 3.20 11.62
N HIS A 168 -11.10 2.63 10.57
CA HIS A 168 -11.55 3.36 9.41
C HIS A 168 -12.96 3.86 9.61
N LEU A 169 -13.16 5.15 9.38
CA LEU A 169 -14.49 5.74 9.43
C LEU A 169 -15.33 5.23 8.25
N CYS A 170 -16.30 4.38 8.57
CA CYS A 170 -17.30 3.91 7.63
C CYS A 170 -18.67 4.48 8.06
N SER A 171 -19.28 5.27 7.19
CA SER A 171 -20.52 5.99 7.47
C SER A 171 -21.53 5.83 6.35
N MET A 172 -22.79 5.56 6.72
CA MET A 172 -23.90 5.44 5.77
C MET A 172 -25.13 6.18 6.29
N LYS A 173 -25.69 7.07 5.47
CA LYS A 173 -26.85 7.88 5.83
C LYS A 173 -27.84 7.96 4.68
N ASN A 174 -29.13 7.74 4.97
CA ASN A 174 -30.22 7.85 3.99
C ASN A 174 -30.00 7.03 2.71
N CYS A 175 -29.41 5.86 2.82
CA CYS A 175 -29.19 4.97 1.68
C CYS A 175 -30.34 3.96 1.53
N THR A 176 -30.53 3.47 0.32
CA THR A 176 -31.54 2.44 0.01
C THR A 176 -30.97 1.32 -0.85
N LEU A 177 -31.50 0.12 -0.70
CA LEU A 177 -31.28 -1.02 -1.61
C LEU A 177 -32.65 -1.49 -2.15
N ASN A 178 -32.83 -1.44 -3.46
CA ASN A 178 -34.09 -1.78 -4.15
C ASN A 178 -35.30 -1.06 -3.51
N GLY A 179 -35.11 0.24 -3.17
CA GLY A 179 -36.14 1.09 -2.56
C GLY A 179 -36.37 0.87 -1.06
N LYS A 180 -35.70 -0.08 -0.42
CA LYS A 180 -35.79 -0.31 1.04
C LYS A 180 -34.63 0.39 1.75
N PRO A 181 -34.84 0.91 2.97
CA PRO A 181 -33.73 1.49 3.74
C PRO A 181 -32.56 0.54 3.89
N LEU A 182 -31.35 1.05 3.67
CA LEU A 182 -30.09 0.33 3.82
C LEU A 182 -29.28 0.97 4.93
N SER A 183 -28.89 0.16 5.90
CA SER A 183 -28.00 0.55 7.00
C SER A 183 -27.02 -0.60 7.27
N LEU A 184 -25.77 -0.28 7.45
CA LEU A 184 -24.72 -1.25 7.78
C LEU A 184 -24.23 -1.01 9.22
N PRO A 185 -23.90 -2.08 9.96
CA PRO A 185 -23.34 -1.93 11.30
C PRO A 185 -21.96 -1.24 11.23
N THR A 186 -21.64 -0.50 12.27
CA THR A 186 -20.28 0.02 12.44
C THR A 186 -19.30 -1.14 12.56
N PRO A 187 -18.17 -1.10 11.83
CA PRO A 187 -17.15 -2.13 11.96
C PRO A 187 -16.66 -2.27 13.40
N THR A 188 -16.53 -3.50 13.87
CA THR A 188 -16.00 -3.81 15.20
C THR A 188 -14.72 -4.62 15.06
N ASP A 189 -13.74 -4.34 15.91
CA ASP A 189 -12.47 -5.06 15.90
C ASP A 189 -12.57 -6.37 16.70
N PRO A 190 -12.39 -7.53 16.08
CA PRO A 190 -12.25 -8.78 16.81
C PRO A 190 -10.92 -8.86 17.59
N LEU A 191 -9.97 -7.95 17.33
CA LEU A 191 -8.66 -7.89 17.97
C LEU A 191 -8.52 -6.60 18.78
N PRO A 192 -8.07 -6.64 20.04
CA PRO A 192 -8.20 -5.53 20.98
C PRO A 192 -7.25 -4.34 20.78
N LEU A 193 -6.63 -4.15 19.63
CA LEU A 193 -5.73 -3.04 19.40
C LEU A 193 -6.46 -1.87 18.76
N GLN A 194 -6.64 -0.79 19.50
CA GLN A 194 -7.19 0.46 18.99
C GLN A 194 -6.06 1.43 18.69
N LEU A 195 -5.94 1.86 17.45
CA LEU A 195 -5.08 2.99 17.10
C LEU A 195 -5.82 4.31 17.41
N PRO A 196 -5.12 5.33 17.94
CA PRO A 196 -5.72 6.64 18.15
C PRO A 196 -6.14 7.29 16.83
N PRO A 197 -7.02 8.30 16.88
CA PRO A 197 -7.35 9.10 15.70
C PRO A 197 -6.09 9.68 15.07
N PHE A 198 -6.10 9.74 13.76
CA PHE A 198 -4.96 10.20 12.95
C PHE A 198 -4.54 11.63 13.33
N ALA A 199 -3.32 11.80 13.82
CA ALA A 199 -2.69 13.11 14.01
C ALA A 199 -1.41 13.15 13.17
N MET A 200 -1.31 14.12 12.27
CA MET A 200 -0.14 14.28 11.41
C MET A 200 0.88 15.18 12.10
N GLN A 201 2.01 14.65 12.51
CA GLN A 201 3.18 15.43 12.92
C GLN A 201 4.41 14.95 12.17
N ILE A 202 5.15 15.89 11.63
CA ILE A 202 6.45 15.67 10.98
C ILE A 202 7.52 15.89 12.05
N GLN A 203 8.31 14.86 12.36
CA GLN A 203 9.46 14.98 13.25
C GLN A 203 10.74 14.63 12.50
N THR A 204 11.68 15.55 12.50
CA THR A 204 13.02 15.37 11.94
C THR A 204 14.02 15.31 13.10
N ASP A 205 14.43 14.12 13.52
CA ASP A 205 15.48 13.96 14.50
C ASP A 205 16.78 13.53 13.83
N ILE A 206 17.82 14.32 14.04
CA ILE A 206 19.20 14.00 13.64
C ILE A 206 19.88 13.30 14.82
N ILE A 207 20.31 12.08 14.63
CA ILE A 207 21.07 11.34 15.63
C ILE A 207 22.57 11.60 15.41
N PRO A 208 23.34 12.06 16.42
CA PRO A 208 24.76 12.29 16.26
C PRO A 208 25.56 10.98 16.11
N GLY A 209 26.46 10.94 15.13
CA GLY A 209 27.39 9.83 14.86
C GLY A 209 26.83 8.78 13.89
N GLY A 210 27.72 8.06 13.23
CA GLY A 210 27.40 7.10 12.17
C GLY A 210 27.25 7.75 10.78
N TRP A 211 26.74 6.99 9.81
CA TRP A 211 26.45 7.50 8.49
C TRP A 211 24.94 7.46 8.20
N THR A 212 24.49 8.36 7.31
CA THR A 212 23.10 8.41 6.88
C THR A 212 23.04 8.36 5.36
N LEU A 213 22.27 7.45 4.82
CA LEU A 213 21.86 7.47 3.44
C LEU A 213 20.54 8.24 3.35
N ASP A 214 20.59 9.43 2.75
CA ASP A 214 19.37 10.13 2.38
C ASP A 214 18.85 9.56 1.06
N CYS A 215 17.86 8.71 1.13
CA CYS A 215 17.27 8.07 -0.03
C CYS A 215 16.46 9.00 -0.93
N HIS A 216 16.33 10.29 -0.59
CA HIS A 216 15.78 11.31 -1.49
C HIS A 216 16.80 11.81 -2.52
N LYS A 217 18.09 11.58 -2.27
CA LYS A 217 19.19 12.01 -3.15
C LYS A 217 20.00 10.80 -3.60
N PRO A 218 20.09 10.56 -4.91
CA PRO A 218 20.87 9.44 -5.44
C PRO A 218 22.34 9.78 -5.47
N LYS A 219 23.05 9.90 -4.33
CA LYS A 219 24.50 10.03 -4.40
C LYS A 219 25.26 9.86 -3.09
N ASP A 220 26.15 8.90 -3.05
CA ASP A 220 27.60 9.00 -3.31
C ASP A 220 28.45 9.39 -2.12
N THR A 221 27.91 9.59 -0.96
CA THR A 221 28.70 9.91 0.23
C THR A 221 28.48 8.88 1.32
N MET A 222 28.72 7.60 0.97
CA MET A 222 28.70 6.56 1.97
C MET A 222 30.14 6.14 2.28
N ASP A 223 30.44 6.05 3.58
CA ASP A 223 31.65 5.38 4.05
C ASP A 223 31.52 3.85 3.99
N TYR A 224 30.48 3.35 3.33
CA TYR A 224 30.20 1.95 3.07
C TYR A 224 30.18 1.69 1.58
N ASP A 225 30.79 0.59 1.15
CA ASP A 225 30.62 0.08 -0.18
C ASP A 225 29.19 -0.45 -0.35
N TRP A 226 28.50 0.18 -1.23
CA TRP A 226 27.18 -0.19 -1.62
C TRP A 226 27.27 -1.33 -2.62
N GLN A 227 27.00 -2.54 -2.16
CA GLN A 227 26.79 -3.66 -3.04
C GLN A 227 25.28 -3.92 -3.13
N ALA A 228 24.66 -3.48 -4.21
CA ALA A 228 23.50 -4.18 -4.69
C ALA A 228 23.94 -5.61 -5.00
N ASP A 229 23.14 -6.61 -4.66
CA ASP A 229 23.33 -7.96 -5.19
C ASP A 229 23.56 -7.82 -6.71
N ASN A 230 24.79 -7.99 -7.16
CA ASN A 230 25.21 -7.71 -8.53
C ASN A 230 24.44 -8.53 -9.58
N THR A 231 23.66 -9.51 -9.17
CA THR A 231 22.80 -10.30 -10.03
C THR A 231 21.43 -9.64 -10.27
N ARG A 232 21.06 -8.61 -9.47
CA ARG A 232 19.73 -7.96 -9.57
C ARG A 232 19.80 -6.50 -9.15
N PRO A 233 19.65 -5.54 -10.06
CA PRO A 233 19.40 -4.16 -9.68
C PRO A 233 18.04 -4.12 -8.94
N SER A 234 18.11 -4.17 -7.64
CA SER A 234 16.95 -4.52 -6.84
C SER A 234 16.21 -3.32 -6.32
N TRP A 235 16.91 -2.23 -6.11
CA TRP A 235 16.35 -0.98 -5.62
C TRP A 235 16.77 0.19 -6.51
N GLY A 236 15.90 1.13 -6.72
CA GLY A 236 16.16 2.34 -7.50
C GLY A 236 15.39 3.53 -6.94
N TYR A 237 15.74 4.70 -7.41
CA TYR A 237 15.09 5.93 -6.99
C TYR A 237 13.80 6.17 -7.76
N ALA A 238 12.74 6.56 -7.05
CA ALA A 238 11.47 6.94 -7.64
C ALA A 238 10.80 8.05 -6.86
N GLU A 239 10.07 8.89 -7.60
CA GLU A 239 9.19 9.92 -7.05
C GLU A 239 7.74 9.48 -7.20
N GLY A 240 6.90 9.80 -6.21
CA GLY A 240 5.47 9.64 -6.32
C GLY A 240 5.01 8.19 -6.53
N VAL A 241 5.73 7.22 -5.99
CA VAL A 241 5.34 5.81 -6.09
C VAL A 241 4.02 5.61 -5.38
N ASP A 242 3.04 5.12 -6.11
CA ASP A 242 1.74 4.67 -5.62
C ASP A 242 0.95 5.72 -4.82
N GLY A 243 0.87 6.92 -5.35
CA GLY A 243 0.08 7.98 -4.76
C GLY A 243 0.60 8.51 -3.44
N ALA A 244 1.80 8.18 -3.09
CA ALA A 244 2.51 8.81 -2.00
C ALA A 244 3.04 10.17 -2.48
N GLU A 245 2.17 11.19 -2.51
CA GLU A 245 2.56 12.55 -2.83
C GLU A 245 3.78 12.98 -2.01
N GLY A 246 4.80 13.49 -2.69
CA GLY A 246 6.06 13.85 -2.06
C GLY A 246 6.89 12.69 -1.53
N SER A 247 6.53 11.46 -1.82
CA SER A 247 7.35 10.30 -1.48
C SER A 247 8.47 10.15 -2.48
N TRP A 248 9.64 10.58 -2.07
CA TRP A 248 10.90 10.26 -2.71
C TRP A 248 11.60 9.19 -1.90
N GLY A 249 12.34 8.35 -2.56
CA GLY A 249 13.19 7.39 -1.89
C GLY A 249 13.55 6.23 -2.77
N MET A 250 14.21 5.25 -2.17
CA MET A 250 14.53 4.00 -2.85
C MET A 250 13.32 3.08 -2.85
N VAL A 251 12.96 2.60 -4.02
CA VAL A 251 11.87 1.66 -4.24
C VAL A 251 12.40 0.38 -4.88
N GLN A 252 11.82 -0.74 -4.54
CA GLN A 252 12.19 -2.00 -5.17
C GLN A 252 11.84 -1.99 -6.67
N LEU A 253 12.78 -2.38 -7.51
CA LEU A 253 12.61 -2.49 -8.96
C LEU A 253 12.16 -3.88 -9.40
N GLN A 254 12.40 -4.90 -8.58
CA GLN A 254 12.07 -6.29 -8.89
C GLN A 254 11.56 -7.01 -7.64
N LYS A 255 10.75 -8.04 -7.85
CA LYS A 255 10.38 -8.97 -6.78
C LYS A 255 11.65 -9.62 -6.22
N GLY A 256 11.74 -9.69 -4.88
CA GLY A 256 12.93 -10.19 -4.22
C GLY A 256 14.09 -9.19 -4.21
N ALA A 257 13.78 -7.91 -4.20
CA ALA A 257 14.75 -6.82 -4.13
C ALA A 257 15.61 -6.89 -2.86
N ARG A 258 16.92 -6.99 -3.07
CA ARG A 258 17.91 -7.06 -2.00
C ARG A 258 18.86 -5.87 -2.06
N MET A 259 19.22 -5.37 -0.89
CA MET A 259 20.20 -4.30 -0.72
C MET A 259 21.13 -4.69 0.42
N MET A 260 22.44 -4.63 0.19
CA MET A 260 23.46 -4.98 1.15
C MET A 260 24.53 -3.89 1.25
N PHE A 261 25.00 -3.63 2.44
CA PHE A 261 26.07 -2.70 2.71
C PHE A 261 27.16 -3.41 3.49
N THR A 262 28.35 -3.35 2.97
CA THR A 262 29.54 -3.95 3.58
C THR A 262 30.44 -2.82 4.07
N PRO A 263 30.96 -2.85 5.29
CA PRO A 263 32.01 -1.91 5.72
C PRO A 263 33.19 -1.94 4.75
N LYS A 264 33.76 -0.78 4.42
CA LYS A 264 34.95 -0.71 3.54
C LYS A 264 36.14 -1.49 4.11
N ASP A 265 36.30 -1.46 5.41
CA ASP A 265 37.23 -2.33 6.11
C ASP A 265 36.47 -3.51 6.74
N GLU A 266 36.38 -4.59 6.00
CA GLU A 266 35.73 -5.82 6.44
C GLU A 266 36.46 -6.52 7.60
N THR A 267 37.69 -6.13 7.90
CA THR A 267 38.48 -6.66 9.05
C THR A 267 38.05 -6.02 10.36
N THR A 268 37.34 -4.89 10.32
CA THR A 268 36.87 -4.20 11.51
C THR A 268 35.81 -5.02 12.22
N LYS A 269 36.13 -5.43 13.44
CA LYS A 269 35.16 -6.11 14.33
C LYS A 269 34.22 -5.10 14.97
N VAL A 270 32.96 -5.17 14.63
CA VAL A 270 31.90 -4.33 15.20
C VAL A 270 31.33 -5.00 16.44
N GLY A 271 31.53 -4.41 17.60
CA GLY A 271 30.98 -4.91 18.87
C GLY A 271 29.50 -4.68 18.99
N ASN A 272 29.12 -3.43 19.07
CA ASN A 272 27.70 -2.99 19.04
C ASN A 272 27.39 -2.35 17.72
N GLN A 273 26.13 -2.49 17.27
CA GLN A 273 25.67 -1.84 16.06
C GLN A 273 24.24 -1.34 16.25
N GLU A 274 23.96 -0.17 15.72
CA GLU A 274 22.62 0.41 15.71
C GLU A 274 22.25 0.80 14.27
N CYS A 275 20.98 0.70 13.93
CA CYS A 275 20.47 1.28 12.70
C CYS A 275 19.11 1.92 12.89
N ILE A 276 18.83 2.91 12.06
CA ILE A 276 17.52 3.53 11.95
C ILE A 276 17.14 3.55 10.47
N VAL A 277 15.97 3.01 10.19
CA VAL A 277 15.39 3.01 8.84
C VAL A 277 14.06 3.73 8.88
N THR A 278 13.90 4.75 8.05
CA THR A 278 12.61 5.43 7.85
C THR A 278 12.01 4.97 6.53
N LEU A 279 10.76 4.55 6.55
CA LEU A 279 10.12 3.93 5.40
C LEU A 279 8.64 4.27 5.27
N ASP A 280 8.15 4.22 4.04
CA ASP A 280 6.74 4.36 3.70
C ASP A 280 6.31 3.10 2.94
N PRO A 281 5.61 2.16 3.57
CA PRO A 281 4.94 1.09 2.86
C PRO A 281 3.85 1.64 1.96
N CYS A 282 3.94 1.35 0.68
CA CYS A 282 2.91 1.75 -0.29
C CYS A 282 1.68 0.85 -0.19
N LYS A 283 0.50 1.40 -0.48
CA LYS A 283 -0.74 0.84 0.02
C LYS A 283 -1.79 0.42 -0.95
N SER A 284 -1.58 0.57 -2.22
CA SER A 284 -2.63 0.20 -3.17
C SER A 284 -2.94 -1.29 -3.16
N ALA A 285 -2.02 -2.12 -2.68
CA ALA A 285 -2.27 -3.55 -2.59
C ALA A 285 -1.55 -4.20 -1.40
N GLY A 286 -2.35 -4.59 -0.40
CA GLY A 286 -1.91 -5.58 0.57
C GLY A 286 -0.69 -5.23 1.42
N GLN A 287 -0.84 -4.31 2.34
CA GLN A 287 0.14 -4.10 3.43
C GLN A 287 1.55 -3.70 2.93
N GLY A 288 1.66 -3.10 1.74
CA GLY A 288 2.94 -2.77 1.14
C GLY A 288 3.69 -3.92 0.44
N PHE A 289 3.05 -5.08 0.27
CA PHE A 289 3.69 -6.29 -0.29
C PHE A 289 3.03 -6.83 -1.57
N GLY A 290 1.92 -6.25 -2.02
CA GLY A 290 1.12 -6.77 -3.12
C GLY A 290 0.06 -7.77 -2.67
N SER A 291 -0.51 -8.55 -3.60
CA SER A 291 -1.66 -9.40 -3.33
C SER A 291 -1.35 -10.74 -2.64
N ALA A 292 -0.11 -11.22 -2.72
CA ALA A 292 0.27 -12.50 -2.13
C ALA A 292 0.58 -12.39 -0.63
N THR A 293 0.06 -13.32 0.17
CA THR A 293 0.42 -13.46 1.59
C THR A 293 1.79 -14.11 1.76
N GLY A 294 2.41 -13.94 2.93
CA GLY A 294 3.73 -14.48 3.22
C GLY A 294 4.89 -13.68 2.64
N GLN A 295 4.62 -12.59 1.90
CA GLN A 295 5.66 -11.65 1.49
C GLN A 295 6.17 -10.87 2.69
N TYR A 296 7.43 -10.48 2.68
CA TYR A 296 8.06 -9.85 3.83
C TYR A 296 9.09 -8.78 3.45
N LEU A 297 9.37 -7.90 4.41
CA LEU A 297 10.52 -7.01 4.45
C LEU A 297 11.39 -7.40 5.65
N ASP A 298 12.67 -7.64 5.39
CA ASP A 298 13.68 -7.81 6.41
C ASP A 298 14.63 -6.62 6.44
N ILE A 299 14.96 -6.16 7.64
CA ILE A 299 15.98 -5.16 7.91
C ILE A 299 16.96 -5.82 8.88
N CYS A 300 18.21 -6.01 8.47
CA CYS A 300 19.19 -6.76 9.23
C CYS A 300 20.45 -5.94 9.53
N ILE A 301 20.99 -6.14 10.72
CA ILE A 301 22.26 -5.63 11.21
C ILE A 301 23.15 -6.77 11.67
N LYS A 302 24.39 -6.48 12.03
CA LYS A 302 25.38 -7.52 12.38
C LYS A 302 25.46 -8.56 11.26
N PHE A 303 25.44 -8.07 10.01
CA PHE A 303 25.24 -8.90 8.84
C PHE A 303 26.54 -9.13 8.07
N ASP A 304 26.86 -10.39 7.83
CA ASP A 304 27.89 -10.79 6.86
C ASP A 304 27.23 -10.97 5.49
N THR A 305 27.60 -10.11 4.57
CA THR A 305 27.02 -10.07 3.23
C THR A 305 27.50 -11.23 2.34
N HIS A 306 28.61 -11.87 2.69
CA HIS A 306 29.14 -13.03 1.95
C HIS A 306 28.43 -14.33 2.35
N SER A 307 28.34 -14.60 3.63
CA SER A 307 27.67 -15.79 4.14
C SER A 307 26.17 -15.62 4.32
N LEU A 308 25.63 -14.40 4.17
CA LEU A 308 24.25 -14.06 4.48
C LEU A 308 23.87 -14.49 5.91
N THR A 309 24.69 -14.09 6.88
CA THR A 309 24.51 -14.43 8.30
C THR A 309 24.37 -13.15 9.12
N GLY A 310 23.37 -13.08 9.99
CA GLY A 310 23.13 -11.90 10.84
C GLY A 310 21.76 -11.90 11.50
N TYR A 311 21.32 -10.73 11.96
CA TYR A 311 20.10 -10.59 12.75
C TYR A 311 19.24 -9.47 12.22
N GLY A 312 17.91 -9.64 12.26
CA GLY A 312 17.01 -8.65 11.72
C GLY A 312 15.62 -8.61 12.35
N ILE A 313 14.87 -7.59 11.94
CA ILE A 313 13.43 -7.52 12.11
C ILE A 313 12.75 -7.87 10.79
N ARG A 314 11.68 -8.63 10.85
CA ARG A 314 10.86 -9.06 9.71
C ARG A 314 9.44 -8.56 9.85
N PHE A 315 8.94 -7.92 8.81
CA PHE A 315 7.53 -7.58 8.64
C PHE A 315 6.93 -8.52 7.59
N VAL A 316 5.88 -9.24 7.94
CA VAL A 316 5.27 -10.26 7.07
C VAL A 316 3.83 -9.91 6.78
N ARG A 317 3.45 -9.97 5.51
CA ARG A 317 2.04 -9.92 5.12
C ARG A 317 1.32 -11.18 5.53
N THR A 318 0.23 -11.04 6.27
CA THR A 318 -0.61 -12.14 6.75
C THR A 318 -2.05 -11.99 6.26
N PRO A 319 -2.79 -13.12 6.05
CA PRO A 319 -4.21 -13.06 5.75
C PRO A 319 -5.07 -12.63 6.94
N ASP A 320 -4.51 -12.65 8.16
CA ASP A 320 -5.25 -12.43 9.40
C ASP A 320 -5.42 -10.94 9.74
N TYR A 321 -4.58 -10.08 9.17
CA TYR A 321 -4.58 -8.65 9.43
C TYR A 321 -4.76 -7.88 8.11
N ASP A 322 -5.75 -7.02 8.05
CA ASP A 322 -6.13 -6.34 6.81
C ASP A 322 -5.08 -5.30 6.38
N HIS A 323 -4.71 -4.39 7.27
CA HIS A 323 -3.67 -3.37 7.05
C HIS A 323 -2.47 -3.49 7.97
N ALA A 324 -2.52 -4.36 8.97
CA ALA A 324 -1.42 -4.66 9.86
C ALA A 324 -0.58 -5.81 9.30
N VAL A 325 0.65 -5.89 9.73
CA VAL A 325 1.58 -6.99 9.42
C VAL A 325 1.87 -7.79 10.68
N GLU A 326 2.40 -8.99 10.53
CA GLU A 326 3.08 -9.72 11.59
C GLU A 326 4.53 -9.23 11.65
N VAL A 327 5.04 -8.94 12.85
CA VAL A 327 6.43 -8.54 13.06
C VAL A 327 7.12 -9.49 14.02
N CYS A 328 8.38 -9.85 13.73
CA CYS A 328 9.22 -10.68 14.61
C CYS A 328 10.71 -10.39 14.38
N LEU A 329 11.54 -10.79 15.34
CA LEU A 329 12.99 -10.85 15.15
C LEU A 329 13.38 -12.15 14.46
N VAL A 330 14.37 -12.07 13.57
CA VAL A 330 14.90 -13.20 12.80
C VAL A 330 16.41 -13.27 12.89
N GLU A 331 16.90 -14.48 12.68
CA GLU A 331 18.32 -14.77 12.48
C GLU A 331 18.50 -15.37 11.09
N TYR A 332 19.55 -14.94 10.44
CA TYR A 332 20.06 -15.51 9.21
C TYR A 332 21.29 -16.35 9.50
N ILE A 333 21.35 -17.56 8.97
CA ILE A 333 22.51 -18.47 9.04
C ILE A 333 22.74 -19.01 7.64
N ASN A 334 23.79 -18.58 6.97
CA ASN A 334 24.12 -19.00 5.60
C ASN A 334 22.93 -18.86 4.61
N GLY A 335 22.13 -17.78 4.78
CA GLY A 335 20.94 -17.53 3.98
C GLY A 335 19.65 -18.19 4.47
N ASP A 336 19.74 -19.16 5.36
CA ASP A 336 18.57 -19.74 6.02
C ASP A 336 18.03 -18.80 7.10
N ILE A 337 16.73 -18.74 7.26
CA ILE A 337 16.08 -17.76 8.12
C ILE A 337 15.25 -18.45 9.18
N ARG A 338 15.46 -18.08 10.43
CA ARG A 338 14.64 -18.54 11.56
C ARG A 338 14.14 -17.39 12.41
N LYS A 339 12.92 -17.52 12.96
CA LYS A 339 12.38 -16.58 13.95
C LYS A 339 13.07 -16.80 15.29
N ILE A 340 13.46 -15.71 15.95
CA ILE A 340 14.08 -15.71 17.27
C ILE A 340 13.25 -14.94 18.32
N SER A 341 12.08 -14.43 17.92
CA SER A 341 11.06 -13.91 18.82
C SER A 341 9.70 -14.43 18.42
N THR A 342 8.74 -14.35 19.35
CA THR A 342 7.32 -14.60 19.03
C THR A 342 6.84 -13.52 18.07
N PRO A 343 6.14 -13.91 16.98
CA PRO A 343 5.51 -12.93 16.11
C PRO A 343 4.36 -12.21 16.81
N GLU A 344 4.22 -10.91 16.50
CA GLU A 344 3.12 -10.08 17.00
C GLU A 344 2.53 -9.22 15.90
N ARG A 345 1.28 -8.77 16.07
CA ARG A 345 0.62 -7.84 15.17
C ARG A 345 1.24 -6.46 15.30
N CYS A 346 1.57 -5.83 14.16
CA CYS A 346 2.06 -4.46 14.09
C CYS A 346 1.14 -3.63 13.18
N ASP A 347 0.35 -2.75 13.77
CA ASP A 347 -0.61 -1.89 13.08
C ASP A 347 0.02 -0.63 12.50
N ILE A 348 1.20 -0.25 12.96
CA ILE A 348 1.87 1.00 12.59
C ILE A 348 2.91 0.84 11.48
N TYR A 349 3.00 -0.34 10.85
CA TYR A 349 3.75 -0.53 9.60
C TYR A 349 3.01 0.11 8.44
N ARG A 350 3.11 1.43 8.36
CA ARG A 350 2.39 2.31 7.43
C ARG A 350 3.30 3.48 7.05
N ARG A 351 2.81 4.38 6.18
CA ARG A 351 3.51 5.64 5.88
C ARG A 351 3.95 6.35 7.16
N GLY A 352 5.20 6.82 7.17
CA GLY A 352 5.82 7.41 8.36
C GLY A 352 6.39 6.38 9.35
N CYS A 353 6.51 5.12 8.95
CA CYS A 353 7.11 4.08 9.77
C CYS A 353 8.60 4.32 9.96
N ARG A 354 9.07 4.12 11.18
CA ARG A 354 10.48 4.20 11.60
C ARG A 354 10.84 2.94 12.37
N VAL A 355 11.92 2.32 11.97
CA VAL A 355 12.49 1.12 12.62
C VAL A 355 13.85 1.48 13.20
N GLU A 356 14.00 1.29 14.49
CA GLU A 356 15.27 1.44 15.20
C GLU A 356 15.72 0.07 15.68
N MET A 357 16.92 -0.34 15.33
CA MET A 357 17.48 -1.61 15.78
C MET A 357 18.79 -1.38 16.50
N SER A 358 19.04 -2.16 17.53
CA SER A 358 20.32 -2.19 18.22
C SER A 358 20.73 -3.62 18.56
N ALA A 359 22.01 -3.93 18.35
CA ALA A 359 22.64 -5.16 18.82
C ALA A 359 23.72 -4.78 19.81
N ARG A 360 23.58 -5.20 21.05
CA ARG A 360 24.51 -4.91 22.16
C ARG A 360 24.81 -6.18 22.94
N GLY A 361 26.09 -6.56 23.01
CA GLY A 361 26.51 -7.83 23.61
C GLY A 361 25.83 -9.02 22.88
N ASP A 362 25.03 -9.79 23.61
CA ASP A 362 24.27 -10.93 23.08
C ASP A 362 22.79 -10.63 22.81
N THR A 363 22.40 -9.37 22.86
CA THR A 363 20.99 -8.98 22.79
C THR A 363 20.74 -8.10 21.57
N ILE A 364 19.66 -8.43 20.83
CA ILE A 364 19.10 -7.61 19.77
C ILE A 364 17.77 -7.02 20.21
N THR A 365 17.57 -5.75 19.93
CA THR A 365 16.30 -5.04 20.15
C THR A 365 15.91 -4.32 18.88
N ALA A 366 14.63 -4.38 18.54
CA ALA A 366 14.03 -3.60 17.47
C ALA A 366 12.82 -2.83 18.00
N LYS A 367 12.76 -1.54 17.67
CA LYS A 367 11.66 -0.64 18.01
C LYS A 367 11.02 -0.16 16.73
N VAL A 368 9.71 -0.31 16.62
CA VAL A 368 8.90 0.20 15.51
C VAL A 368 8.06 1.35 16.04
N SER A 369 8.12 2.48 15.41
CA SER A 369 7.33 3.68 15.69
C SER A 369 6.79 4.27 14.39
N ASN A 370 5.85 5.21 14.50
CA ASN A 370 5.28 5.86 13.33
C ASN A 370 4.91 7.31 13.68
N SER A 371 5.32 8.26 12.86
CA SER A 371 5.07 9.69 13.09
C SER A 371 3.58 10.04 13.09
N ASN A 372 2.76 9.25 12.43
CA ASN A 372 1.31 9.44 12.39
C ASN A 372 0.58 8.77 13.55
N PHE A 373 1.28 7.97 14.37
CA PHE A 373 0.75 7.26 15.53
C PHE A 373 1.74 7.35 16.71
N PRO A 374 1.97 8.57 17.24
CA PRO A 374 3.06 8.83 18.18
C PRO A 374 2.93 8.07 19.51
N ASP A 375 1.71 7.72 19.90
CA ASP A 375 1.44 7.03 21.16
C ASP A 375 1.62 5.51 21.10
N ILE A 376 1.94 4.98 19.89
CA ILE A 376 2.09 3.55 19.68
C ILE A 376 3.53 3.22 19.32
N THR A 377 4.07 2.24 20.03
CA THR A 377 5.40 1.70 19.77
C THR A 377 5.40 0.20 19.99
N HIS A 378 5.98 -0.54 19.06
CA HIS A 378 6.29 -1.95 19.25
C HIS A 378 7.77 -2.10 19.58
N THR A 379 8.11 -2.88 20.60
CA THR A 379 9.49 -3.16 20.98
C THR A 379 9.69 -4.66 21.15
N LEU A 380 10.51 -5.22 20.27
CA LEU A 380 10.88 -6.63 20.30
C LEU A 380 12.31 -6.77 20.81
N THR A 381 12.54 -7.71 21.69
CA THR A 381 13.88 -8.00 22.23
C THR A 381 14.10 -9.50 22.27
N SER A 382 15.29 -9.94 21.89
CA SER A 382 15.69 -11.34 21.96
C SER A 382 17.19 -11.48 22.19
N LYS A 383 17.58 -12.65 22.70
CA LYS A 383 18.97 -13.07 22.68
C LYS A 383 19.39 -13.46 21.27
N MET A 384 20.59 -13.07 20.88
CA MET A 384 21.23 -13.56 19.67
C MET A 384 21.83 -14.93 19.95
N PRO A 385 21.34 -16.02 19.32
CA PRO A 385 21.85 -17.36 19.60
C PRO A 385 23.34 -17.55 19.30
N SER A 386 23.85 -16.82 18.31
CA SER A 386 25.25 -16.84 17.89
C SER A 386 25.76 -15.41 17.67
N PRO A 387 26.05 -14.66 18.78
CA PRO A 387 26.55 -13.30 18.66
C PRO A 387 27.78 -13.22 17.76
N ASN A 388 27.81 -12.24 16.88
CA ASN A 388 28.88 -12.06 15.91
C ASN A 388 29.44 -10.62 15.95
N HIS A 389 30.49 -10.36 15.16
CA HIS A 389 31.16 -9.07 15.06
C HIS A 389 31.07 -8.46 13.66
N TYR A 390 30.15 -8.92 12.83
CA TYR A 390 29.95 -8.35 11.51
C TYR A 390 29.40 -6.91 11.60
N GLY A 391 29.75 -6.09 10.63
CA GLY A 391 29.33 -4.69 10.58
C GLY A 391 28.39 -4.35 9.42
N GLY A 392 28.04 -5.34 8.61
CA GLY A 392 27.19 -5.11 7.43
C GLY A 392 25.72 -4.89 7.78
N PHE A 393 25.00 -4.45 6.76
CA PHE A 393 23.57 -4.21 6.79
C PHE A 393 22.92 -4.91 5.59
N HIS A 394 21.72 -5.42 5.80
CA HIS A 394 20.96 -6.07 4.74
C HIS A 394 19.50 -5.68 4.80
N LEU A 395 18.91 -5.46 3.62
CA LEU A 395 17.50 -5.17 3.45
C LEU A 395 16.96 -6.02 2.30
N LEU A 396 15.91 -6.79 2.56
CA LEU A 396 15.27 -7.66 1.58
C LEU A 396 13.76 -7.47 1.57
N HIS A 397 13.20 -7.14 0.42
CA HIS A 397 11.76 -7.05 0.22
C HIS A 397 11.30 -8.06 -0.84
N THR A 398 10.43 -9.00 -0.46
CA THR A 398 9.99 -10.09 -1.35
C THR A 398 8.68 -9.82 -2.09
N GLY A 399 8.01 -8.71 -1.80
CA GLY A 399 6.72 -8.35 -2.37
C GLY A 399 6.76 -7.90 -3.82
N SER A 400 5.63 -7.48 -4.32
CA SER A 400 5.48 -6.93 -5.67
C SER A 400 6.18 -5.58 -5.81
N THR A 401 6.49 -5.21 -7.04
CA THR A 401 7.05 -3.90 -7.41
C THR A 401 5.96 -2.88 -7.72
N GLY A 402 6.35 -1.64 -7.96
CA GLY A 402 5.44 -0.56 -8.37
C GLY A 402 4.51 -0.14 -7.24
N ALA A 403 3.24 -0.12 -7.54
CA ALA A 403 2.19 0.40 -6.67
C ALA A 403 2.11 -0.23 -5.26
N SER A 404 2.72 -1.37 -5.05
CA SER A 404 2.72 -2.08 -3.76
C SER A 404 4.09 -2.10 -3.08
N ALA A 405 5.03 -1.37 -3.61
CA ALA A 405 6.40 -1.33 -3.08
C ALA A 405 6.46 -0.57 -1.74
N THR A 406 7.50 -0.86 -0.97
CA THR A 406 7.89 -0.04 0.17
C THR A 406 8.94 0.97 -0.27
N VAL A 407 8.79 2.21 0.13
CA VAL A 407 9.75 3.28 -0.13
C VAL A 407 10.65 3.45 1.08
N ILE A 408 11.95 3.34 0.89
CA ILE A 408 12.96 3.62 1.94
C ILE A 408 13.37 5.08 1.82
N LYS A 409 13.14 5.85 2.88
CA LYS A 409 13.43 7.29 2.94
C LYS A 409 14.84 7.57 3.42
N SER A 410 15.27 6.87 4.44
CA SER A 410 16.63 7.01 4.98
C SER A 410 17.07 5.74 5.69
N ILE A 411 18.37 5.52 5.67
CA ILE A 411 19.06 4.49 6.45
C ILE A 411 20.21 5.16 7.20
N MET A 412 20.26 4.96 8.50
CA MET A 412 21.38 5.41 9.35
C MET A 412 21.96 4.20 10.07
N ILE A 413 23.26 4.04 10.03
CA ILE A 413 23.99 2.96 10.75
C ILE A 413 25.07 3.59 11.64
N LYS A 414 25.19 3.08 12.86
CA LYS A 414 26.19 3.46 13.85
C LYS A 414 26.96 2.24 14.35
#